data_15def1639255917a57f7622c41fa74c3
#
_entry.id   15def1639255917a57f7622c41fa74c3
#
_cell.length_a   1.000
_cell.length_b   1.000
_cell.length_c   1.000
_cell.angle_alpha   90.00
_cell.angle_beta   90.00
_cell.angle_gamma   90.00
#
_symmetry.space_group_name_H-M   'P 1'
#
loop_
_entity.id
_entity.type
_entity.pdbx_description
1 polymer ?
#
loop_
_entity_poly.entity_id
_entity_poly.type
_entity_poly.pdbx_seq_one_letter_code
_entity_poly.pdbx_strand_id
1 'polypeptide(L)'
;MVTKVKKDKEDSPDVVATNNNPLIYKSDFETIYDILANRKRRAMNVIHNESLLMLWEVGAFVSDRLKGAVWGDGVVRMLADYIRTRDPKAKGWSYSTIYRMVRFYDTYSSEEFTQIVNRYGMQNYLAETENKKLASVNGEIVSIGLTQRGEDKIVPIELAQLDDNVIVSFEMTQIPSVLFATGWTNHQIIMNRCKNHSERLFYMLYAGKQQLSNKELIRVIKTNTMNSLLGGKMQSEMMKQKYPQSGVMFKDTVYLEMFGLPVKYRESKLRKKIITHMKDFILEMGKDFLFIDEEHRLTVGGKTFKVDLLFYHRLLQCMVAVELKTDEFQPKDLGQLEFYLEALDQEERRSNENPSIGIILCKDADMEVVRYALNRSMSPTMIALYKEQLQVGGVIQRSLEEFCKFLNEEQ
;
A
#
# COMPACT_ATOMS: atom_id res chain seq x y z
N MET A 1 27.15 33.09 83.98
CA MET A 1 26.05 32.17 83.64
C MET A 1 25.52 32.57 82.27
N VAL A 2 25.85 31.83 81.21
CA VAL A 2 25.37 32.13 79.89
C VAL A 2 24.72 30.85 79.40
N THR A 3 23.41 30.89 79.23
CA THR A 3 22.56 29.79 78.81
C THR A 3 22.66 29.60 77.28
N LYS A 4 23.10 28.43 76.81
CA LYS A 4 23.12 28.05 75.39
C LYS A 4 21.74 27.64 75.00
N VAL A 5 21.17 28.35 74.02
CA VAL A 5 19.95 27.94 73.27
C VAL A 5 20.34 26.93 72.21
N LYS A 6 19.70 25.75 72.24
CA LYS A 6 19.80 24.73 71.16
C LYS A 6 18.96 25.21 69.99
N LYS A 7 19.60 25.29 68.83
CA LYS A 7 18.89 25.39 67.52
C LYS A 7 18.39 24.02 67.11
N ASP A 8 17.09 23.93 66.94
CA ASP A 8 16.43 22.78 66.29
C ASP A 8 16.86 22.71 64.83
N LYS A 9 17.25 21.52 64.41
CA LYS A 9 17.50 21.21 62.99
C LYS A 9 16.13 21.02 62.25
N GLU A 10 15.86 21.90 61.32
CA GLU A 10 14.80 21.70 60.34
C GLU A 10 15.10 20.43 59.51
N ASP A 11 14.12 19.53 59.47
CA ASP A 11 14.11 18.36 58.61
C ASP A 11 14.10 18.80 57.15
N SER A 12 15.14 18.42 56.40
CA SER A 12 15.19 18.54 54.97
C SER A 12 14.22 17.51 54.36
N PRO A 13 13.44 17.85 53.33
CA PRO A 13 12.58 16.88 52.69
C PRO A 13 13.42 15.76 52.05
N ASP A 14 13.03 14.52 52.28
CA ASP A 14 13.59 13.31 51.70
C ASP A 14 13.76 13.47 50.18
N VAL A 15 14.98 13.44 49.71
CA VAL A 15 15.30 13.29 48.29
C VAL A 15 14.92 11.91 47.92
N VAL A 16 13.74 11.78 47.29
CA VAL A 16 13.31 10.55 46.65
C VAL A 16 14.40 10.15 45.64
N ALA A 17 15.14 9.10 45.94
CA ALA A 17 16.13 8.55 45.05
C ALA A 17 15.44 8.15 43.73
N THR A 18 15.62 8.95 42.70
CA THR A 18 15.13 8.64 41.33
C THR A 18 15.83 7.39 40.85
N ASN A 19 15.08 6.34 40.73
CA ASN A 19 15.57 5.05 40.23
C ASN A 19 15.87 5.19 38.74
N ASN A 20 17.12 5.46 38.38
CA ASN A 20 17.58 5.72 37.00
C ASN A 20 17.64 4.44 36.14
N ASN A 21 16.79 3.43 36.41
CA ASN A 21 16.72 2.25 35.59
C ASN A 21 15.82 2.54 34.38
N PRO A 22 16.35 2.60 33.12
CA PRO A 22 15.58 2.90 31.92
C PRO A 22 14.44 1.90 31.65
N LEU A 23 14.52 0.69 32.19
CA LEU A 23 13.51 -0.36 32.01
C LEU A 23 12.20 -0.02 32.74
N ILE A 24 12.24 0.74 33.81
CA ILE A 24 11.04 1.15 34.55
C ILE A 24 10.17 2.10 33.73
N TYR A 25 10.80 2.95 32.91
CA TYR A 25 10.14 3.96 32.07
C TYR A 25 9.97 3.54 30.62
N LYS A 26 10.24 2.27 30.29
CA LYS A 26 10.21 1.79 28.90
C LYS A 26 8.86 2.03 28.23
N SER A 27 7.75 1.75 28.92
CA SER A 27 6.40 1.99 28.42
C SER A 27 6.13 3.46 28.11
N ASP A 28 6.58 4.36 29.00
CA ASP A 28 6.41 5.80 28.83
C ASP A 28 7.27 6.31 27.66
N PHE A 29 8.49 5.78 27.52
CA PHE A 29 9.37 6.12 26.41
C PHE A 29 8.81 5.62 25.07
N GLU A 30 8.24 4.43 25.01
CA GLU A 30 7.55 3.91 23.84
C GLU A 30 6.34 4.79 23.49
N THR A 31 5.54 5.18 24.49
CA THR A 31 4.40 6.09 24.30
C THR A 31 4.84 7.46 23.74
N ILE A 32 5.89 8.05 24.29
CA ILE A 32 6.43 9.32 23.81
C ILE A 32 6.98 9.16 22.38
N TYR A 33 7.68 8.07 22.10
CA TYR A 33 8.19 7.79 20.77
C TYR A 33 7.06 7.65 19.74
N ASP A 34 5.98 6.97 20.10
CA ASP A 34 4.79 6.82 19.25
C ASP A 34 4.11 8.16 18.99
N ILE A 35 3.99 9.02 20.00
CA ILE A 35 3.49 10.39 19.82
C ILE A 35 4.37 11.16 18.83
N LEU A 36 5.69 11.11 18.98
CA LEU A 36 6.63 11.79 18.08
C LEU A 36 6.53 11.25 16.65
N ALA A 37 6.53 9.93 16.49
CA ALA A 37 6.42 9.28 15.19
C ALA A 37 5.10 9.63 14.48
N ASN A 38 3.99 9.60 15.22
CA ASN A 38 2.66 9.94 14.70
C ASN A 38 2.57 11.42 14.29
N ARG A 39 3.08 12.35 15.11
CA ARG A 39 3.08 13.78 14.79
C ARG A 39 3.96 14.10 13.60
N LYS A 40 5.15 13.49 13.51
CA LYS A 40 6.05 13.63 12.36
C LYS A 40 5.38 13.13 11.07
N ARG A 41 4.74 11.96 11.11
CA ARG A 41 4.01 11.42 9.97
C ARG A 41 2.87 12.33 9.50
N ARG A 42 2.07 12.87 10.44
CA ARG A 42 1.00 13.84 10.11
C ARG A 42 1.55 15.10 9.44
N ALA A 43 2.61 15.68 10.00
CA ALA A 43 3.26 16.85 9.40
C ALA A 43 3.76 16.56 7.97
N MET A 44 4.37 15.40 7.74
CA MET A 44 4.82 14.99 6.41
C MET A 44 3.66 14.81 5.43
N ASN A 45 2.53 14.25 5.88
CA ASN A 45 1.32 14.11 5.06
C ASN A 45 0.74 15.48 4.66
N VAL A 46 0.69 16.44 5.60
CA VAL A 46 0.23 17.81 5.30
C VAL A 46 1.11 18.44 4.22
N ILE A 47 2.44 18.39 4.38
CA ILE A 47 3.38 18.92 3.38
C ILE A 47 3.20 18.25 2.02
N HIS A 48 2.97 16.94 2.03
CA HIS A 48 2.73 16.16 0.82
C HIS A 48 1.44 16.60 0.11
N ASN A 49 0.34 16.73 0.85
CA ASN A 49 -0.95 17.12 0.29
C ASN A 49 -0.90 18.55 -0.26
N GLU A 50 -0.32 19.49 0.48
CA GLU A 50 -0.12 20.88 0.01
C GLU A 50 0.73 20.94 -1.27
N SER A 51 1.76 20.08 -1.36
CA SER A 51 2.57 20.01 -2.57
C SER A 51 1.76 19.52 -3.78
N LEU A 52 0.87 18.52 -3.60
CA LEU A 52 0.00 18.05 -4.68
C LEU A 52 -1.07 19.08 -5.08
N LEU A 53 -1.62 19.81 -4.10
CA LEU A 53 -2.55 20.90 -4.34
C LEU A 53 -1.89 22.00 -5.18
N MET A 54 -0.70 22.45 -4.80
CA MET A 54 0.05 23.44 -5.58
C MET A 54 0.27 22.98 -7.04
N LEU A 55 0.65 21.71 -7.24
CA LEU A 55 0.86 21.16 -8.60
C LEU A 55 -0.44 21.11 -9.40
N TRP A 56 -1.55 20.82 -8.73
CA TRP A 56 -2.89 20.80 -9.31
C TRP A 56 -3.34 22.20 -9.74
N GLU A 57 -3.25 23.17 -8.84
CA GLU A 57 -3.67 24.54 -9.07
C GLU A 57 -2.86 25.22 -10.21
N VAL A 58 -1.55 25.07 -10.16
CA VAL A 58 -0.69 25.57 -11.24
C VAL A 58 -1.01 24.88 -12.57
N GLY A 59 -1.18 23.54 -12.54
CA GLY A 59 -1.56 22.77 -13.71
C GLY A 59 -2.89 23.22 -14.31
N ALA A 60 -3.89 23.44 -13.46
CA ALA A 60 -5.22 23.93 -13.84
C ALA A 60 -5.15 25.30 -14.51
N PHE A 61 -4.48 26.25 -13.85
CA PHE A 61 -4.36 27.61 -14.38
C PHE A 61 -3.65 27.65 -15.74
N VAL A 62 -2.52 26.96 -15.85
CA VAL A 62 -1.76 26.93 -17.13
C VAL A 62 -2.54 26.18 -18.20
N SER A 63 -3.23 25.08 -17.87
CA SER A 63 -4.07 24.34 -18.83
C SER A 63 -5.16 25.21 -19.41
N ASP A 64 -5.88 25.99 -18.57
CA ASP A 64 -6.89 26.94 -19.02
C ASP A 64 -6.34 27.95 -20.02
N ARG A 65 -5.21 28.58 -19.69
CA ARG A 65 -4.57 29.56 -20.56
C ARG A 65 -4.10 28.99 -21.89
N LEU A 66 -3.63 27.75 -21.90
CA LEU A 66 -3.24 27.04 -23.12
C LEU A 66 -4.45 26.66 -23.98
N LYS A 67 -5.54 26.16 -23.38
CA LYS A 67 -6.76 25.79 -24.08
C LYS A 67 -7.50 27.00 -24.65
N GLY A 68 -7.48 28.11 -23.92
CA GLY A 68 -8.03 29.38 -24.39
C GLY A 68 -7.20 30.08 -25.49
N ALA A 69 -6.13 29.47 -25.98
CA ALA A 69 -5.17 30.04 -26.93
C ALA A 69 -4.60 31.40 -26.50
N VAL A 70 -4.66 31.71 -25.20
CA VAL A 70 -4.09 32.94 -24.63
C VAL A 70 -2.57 32.81 -24.50
N TRP A 71 -2.10 31.61 -24.18
CA TRP A 71 -0.70 31.28 -24.03
C TRP A 71 -0.24 30.27 -25.08
N GLY A 72 1.02 30.45 -25.55
CA GLY A 72 1.74 29.44 -26.31
C GLY A 72 2.99 28.97 -25.56
N ASP A 73 3.74 28.07 -26.18
CA ASP A 73 4.95 27.47 -25.59
C ASP A 73 6.00 28.52 -25.14
N GLY A 74 6.08 29.64 -25.82
CA GLY A 74 6.98 30.75 -25.46
C GLY A 74 6.62 31.35 -24.11
N VAL A 75 5.31 31.52 -23.82
CA VAL A 75 4.84 32.11 -22.55
C VAL A 75 5.11 31.17 -21.37
N VAL A 76 4.96 29.86 -21.54
CA VAL A 76 5.29 28.87 -20.47
C VAL A 76 6.79 28.89 -20.15
N ARG A 77 7.65 29.12 -21.15
CA ARG A 77 9.10 29.31 -20.92
C ARG A 77 9.37 30.58 -20.13
N MET A 78 8.74 31.69 -20.53
CA MET A 78 8.83 32.98 -19.82
C MET A 78 8.35 32.86 -18.37
N LEU A 79 7.26 32.11 -18.10
CA LEU A 79 6.80 31.81 -16.75
C LEU A 79 7.87 31.08 -15.93
N ALA A 80 8.47 30.04 -16.49
CA ALA A 80 9.55 29.30 -15.81
C ALA A 80 10.75 30.21 -15.46
N ASP A 81 11.14 31.11 -16.38
CA ASP A 81 12.22 32.06 -16.14
C ASP A 81 11.83 33.14 -15.12
N TYR A 82 10.60 33.65 -15.19
CA TYR A 82 10.06 34.59 -14.21
C TYR A 82 10.10 34.05 -12.78
N ILE A 83 9.59 32.83 -12.58
CA ILE A 83 9.60 32.18 -11.25
C ILE A 83 11.03 32.01 -10.74
N ARG A 84 11.95 31.55 -11.59
CA ARG A 84 13.35 31.33 -11.23
C ARG A 84 14.05 32.63 -10.86
N THR A 85 13.70 33.72 -11.52
CA THR A 85 14.26 35.05 -11.23
C THR A 85 13.73 35.62 -9.93
N ARG A 86 12.41 35.42 -9.67
CA ARG A 86 11.74 35.96 -8.48
C ARG A 86 12.04 35.14 -7.21
N ASP A 87 12.19 33.82 -7.35
CA ASP A 87 12.61 32.93 -6.28
C ASP A 87 13.72 31.97 -6.74
N PRO A 88 14.99 32.40 -6.64
CA PRO A 88 16.14 31.58 -7.04
C PRO A 88 16.30 30.29 -6.22
N LYS A 89 15.64 30.18 -5.05
CA LYS A 89 15.64 28.97 -4.20
C LYS A 89 14.55 27.98 -4.58
N ALA A 90 13.53 28.39 -5.30
CA ALA A 90 12.46 27.53 -5.76
C ALA A 90 13.01 26.50 -6.79
N LYS A 91 13.03 25.24 -6.40
CA LYS A 91 13.45 24.14 -7.25
C LYS A 91 12.23 23.52 -7.96
N GLY A 92 12.45 23.00 -9.17
CA GLY A 92 11.41 22.25 -9.89
C GLY A 92 10.55 23.06 -10.85
N TRP A 93 10.85 24.36 -11.08
CA TRP A 93 10.11 25.25 -11.97
C TRP A 93 10.74 25.34 -13.37
N SER A 94 10.95 24.20 -14.02
CA SER A 94 11.36 24.16 -15.41
C SER A 94 10.14 24.11 -16.33
N TYR A 95 10.31 24.54 -17.57
CA TYR A 95 9.31 24.38 -18.63
C TYR A 95 8.71 22.98 -18.68
N SER A 96 9.55 21.93 -18.66
CA SER A 96 9.09 20.55 -18.68
C SER A 96 8.32 20.15 -17.41
N THR A 97 8.64 20.75 -16.27
CA THR A 97 7.89 20.48 -15.01
C THR A 97 6.52 21.13 -15.04
N ILE A 98 6.40 22.36 -15.55
CA ILE A 98 5.10 23.04 -15.70
C ILE A 98 4.18 22.21 -16.62
N TYR A 99 4.68 21.70 -17.74
CA TYR A 99 3.90 20.81 -18.61
C TYR A 99 3.52 19.47 -17.96
N ARG A 100 4.33 18.96 -17.02
CA ARG A 100 3.92 17.78 -16.22
C ARG A 100 2.78 18.11 -15.25
N MET A 101 2.75 19.34 -14.71
CA MET A 101 1.64 19.81 -13.87
C MET A 101 0.36 19.96 -14.71
N VAL A 102 0.45 20.55 -15.90
CA VAL A 102 -0.66 20.63 -16.85
C VAL A 102 -1.20 19.22 -17.18
N ARG A 103 -0.31 18.31 -17.55
CA ARG A 103 -0.69 16.92 -17.84
C ARG A 103 -1.31 16.22 -16.64
N PHE A 104 -0.82 16.47 -15.43
CA PHE A 104 -1.39 15.93 -14.19
C PHE A 104 -2.83 16.39 -14.00
N TYR A 105 -3.06 17.69 -14.11
CA TYR A 105 -4.41 18.26 -14.06
C TYR A 105 -5.30 17.68 -15.16
N ASP A 106 -4.90 17.78 -16.43
CA ASP A 106 -5.72 17.33 -17.57
C ASP A 106 -6.05 15.84 -17.50
N THR A 107 -5.11 15.01 -17.01
CA THR A 107 -5.34 13.58 -16.88
C THR A 107 -6.39 13.26 -15.83
N TYR A 108 -6.34 13.91 -14.68
CA TYR A 108 -7.13 13.53 -13.51
C TYR A 108 -8.35 14.42 -13.27
N SER A 109 -8.47 15.57 -13.96
CA SER A 109 -9.70 16.37 -14.04
C SER A 109 -10.64 15.92 -15.17
N SER A 110 -10.22 14.95 -15.99
CA SER A 110 -11.03 14.44 -17.09
C SER A 110 -12.33 13.79 -16.59
N GLU A 111 -13.40 13.93 -17.36
CA GLU A 111 -14.68 13.31 -17.05
C GLU A 111 -14.56 11.78 -16.93
N GLU A 112 -13.75 11.16 -17.78
CA GLU A 112 -13.48 9.73 -17.76
C GLU A 112 -12.87 9.27 -16.44
N PHE A 113 -11.90 10.00 -15.89
CA PHE A 113 -11.30 9.68 -14.60
C PHE A 113 -12.29 9.88 -13.46
N THR A 114 -13.05 10.98 -13.48
CA THR A 114 -14.08 11.27 -12.50
C THR A 114 -15.16 10.19 -12.46
N GLN A 115 -15.62 9.72 -13.61
CA GLN A 115 -16.58 8.62 -13.71
C GLN A 115 -16.03 7.32 -13.11
N ILE A 116 -14.74 7.03 -13.30
CA ILE A 116 -14.08 5.85 -12.72
C ILE A 116 -13.97 5.97 -11.20
N VAL A 117 -13.53 7.13 -10.69
CA VAL A 117 -13.45 7.38 -9.24
C VAL A 117 -14.83 7.24 -8.60
N ASN A 118 -15.88 7.79 -9.23
CA ASN A 118 -17.25 7.69 -8.76
C ASN A 118 -17.78 6.25 -8.78
N ARG A 119 -17.55 5.54 -9.88
CA ARG A 119 -17.96 4.12 -10.02
C ARG A 119 -17.42 3.24 -8.91
N TYR A 120 -16.19 3.46 -8.48
CA TYR A 120 -15.53 2.66 -7.45
C TYR A 120 -15.62 3.25 -6.04
N GLY A 121 -16.41 4.31 -5.83
CA GLY A 121 -16.65 4.91 -4.50
C GLY A 121 -15.42 5.57 -3.86
N MET A 122 -14.48 6.07 -4.68
CA MET A 122 -13.20 6.62 -4.22
C MET A 122 -13.21 8.16 -4.06
N GLN A 123 -14.38 8.80 -4.09
CA GLN A 123 -14.51 10.25 -3.98
C GLN A 123 -13.97 10.80 -2.65
N ASN A 124 -14.20 10.05 -1.56
CA ASN A 124 -13.89 10.45 -0.18
C ASN A 124 -12.74 9.63 0.42
N TYR A 125 -11.85 9.10 -0.40
CA TYR A 125 -10.80 8.16 -0.01
C TYR A 125 -9.99 8.60 1.24
N LEU A 126 -9.67 9.88 1.38
CA LEU A 126 -8.92 10.38 2.55
C LEU A 126 -9.78 10.64 3.78
N ALA A 127 -11.01 11.12 3.61
CA ALA A 127 -11.88 11.44 4.74
C ALA A 127 -12.18 10.17 5.57
N GLU A 128 -12.32 9.04 4.89
CA GLU A 128 -12.53 7.74 5.53
C GLU A 128 -11.25 7.22 6.18
N THR A 129 -10.08 7.42 5.55
CA THR A 129 -8.78 7.00 6.07
C THR A 129 -8.38 7.74 7.36
N GLU A 130 -8.66 9.04 7.45
CA GLU A 130 -8.36 9.84 8.64
C GLU A 130 -9.35 9.57 9.77
N ASN A 131 -10.65 9.43 9.48
CA ASN A 131 -11.68 9.16 10.49
C ASN A 131 -11.52 7.78 11.14
N LYS A 132 -11.19 6.73 10.39
CA LYS A 132 -10.96 5.40 10.95
C LYS A 132 -9.66 5.30 11.76
N LYS A 133 -8.58 5.98 11.35
CA LYS A 133 -7.34 6.06 12.14
C LYS A 133 -7.52 6.83 13.46
N LEU A 134 -8.43 7.79 13.50
CA LEU A 134 -8.84 8.46 14.73
C LEU A 134 -9.67 7.55 15.64
N ALA A 135 -10.55 6.72 15.09
CA ALA A 135 -11.35 5.77 15.84
C ALA A 135 -10.53 4.60 16.43
N SER A 136 -9.46 4.15 15.75
CA SER A 136 -8.60 3.05 16.21
C SER A 136 -7.58 3.46 17.29
N VAL A 137 -7.34 4.75 17.50
CA VAL A 137 -6.38 5.28 18.49
C VAL A 137 -7.07 5.76 19.76
N ASN A 138 -8.38 5.95 19.75
CA ASN A 138 -9.13 6.48 20.88
C ASN A 138 -10.22 5.52 21.35
N GLY A 139 -9.88 4.66 22.29
CA GLY A 139 -10.85 4.10 23.23
C GLY A 139 -11.47 5.14 24.18
N GLU A 140 -11.06 6.42 24.11
CA GLU A 140 -11.69 7.55 24.77
C GLU A 140 -11.61 8.80 23.88
N ILE A 141 -12.78 9.27 23.48
CA ILE A 141 -12.94 10.47 22.68
C ILE A 141 -12.78 11.69 23.61
N VAL A 142 -11.62 12.34 23.55
CA VAL A 142 -11.57 13.75 23.89
C VAL A 142 -11.91 14.52 22.63
N SER A 143 -13.18 14.91 22.50
CA SER A 143 -13.66 15.81 21.50
C SER A 143 -13.00 17.18 21.68
N ILE A 144 -11.90 17.41 20.96
CA ILE A 144 -11.45 18.77 20.71
C ILE A 144 -12.40 19.33 19.68
N GLY A 145 -13.31 20.19 20.17
CA GLY A 145 -14.37 20.77 19.38
C GLY A 145 -13.86 21.48 18.13
N LEU A 146 -14.09 20.86 17.01
CA LEU A 146 -14.39 21.57 15.78
C LEU A 146 -15.90 21.66 15.74
N THR A 147 -16.41 22.76 16.24
CA THR A 147 -17.82 23.15 16.13
C THR A 147 -18.27 22.98 14.71
N GLN A 148 -19.18 22.02 14.50
CA GLN A 148 -20.09 22.09 13.36
C GLN A 148 -20.85 23.41 13.49
N ARG A 149 -20.60 24.32 12.60
CA ARG A 149 -21.52 25.39 12.23
C ARG A 149 -21.85 25.20 10.76
N GLY A 150 -23.15 25.29 10.50
CA GLY A 150 -23.87 24.94 9.30
C GLY A 150 -23.29 25.50 8.01
N GLU A 151 -23.75 24.87 6.96
CA GLU A 151 -23.84 25.35 5.58
C GLU A 151 -23.03 26.62 5.30
N ASP A 152 -21.72 26.52 5.11
CA ASP A 152 -20.94 27.60 4.53
C ASP A 152 -19.88 26.99 3.61
N LYS A 153 -20.02 27.42 2.34
CA LYS A 153 -19.02 27.28 1.29
C LYS A 153 -17.64 27.54 1.88
N ILE A 154 -16.69 26.62 1.63
CA ILE A 154 -15.27 26.88 1.90
C ILE A 154 -14.91 28.09 1.05
N VAL A 155 -14.80 29.23 1.71
CA VAL A 155 -14.30 30.48 1.10
C VAL A 155 -12.81 30.27 0.87
N PRO A 156 -12.28 30.54 -0.33
CA PRO A 156 -10.85 30.52 -0.58
C PRO A 156 -10.18 31.53 0.35
N ILE A 157 -9.03 31.14 0.91
CA ILE A 157 -8.16 32.05 1.68
C ILE A 157 -7.91 33.27 0.79
N GLU A 158 -8.39 34.42 1.22
CA GLU A 158 -8.09 35.71 0.60
C GLU A 158 -6.58 35.90 0.50
N LEU A 159 -6.08 35.85 -0.73
CA LEU A 159 -4.79 36.44 -1.08
C LEU A 159 -4.96 37.96 -0.95
N ALA A 160 -4.55 38.48 0.21
CA ALA A 160 -4.55 39.89 0.49
C ALA A 160 -3.74 40.64 -0.57
N GLN A 161 -4.40 41.49 -1.34
CA GLN A 161 -3.92 42.70 -2.02
C GLN A 161 -2.79 42.51 -3.04
N LEU A 162 -3.17 42.12 -4.23
CA LEU A 162 -2.51 42.57 -5.45
C LEU A 162 -3.58 43.22 -6.33
N ASP A 163 -3.34 44.45 -6.73
CA ASP A 163 -4.11 45.38 -7.56
C ASP A 163 -5.44 44.88 -8.15
N ASP A 164 -6.52 45.62 -7.80
CA ASP A 164 -7.89 45.48 -8.24
C ASP A 164 -8.07 45.73 -9.75
N ASN A 165 -7.73 44.79 -10.60
CA ASN A 165 -8.29 44.70 -11.94
C ASN A 165 -7.74 43.48 -12.71
N VAL A 166 -8.24 42.34 -12.49
CA VAL A 166 -8.51 41.15 -13.32
C VAL A 166 -8.63 39.93 -12.41
N ILE A 167 -9.64 39.84 -11.59
CA ILE A 167 -10.11 38.55 -11.10
C ILE A 167 -10.99 37.97 -12.20
N VAL A 168 -10.39 37.30 -13.16
CA VAL A 168 -11.10 36.32 -13.96
C VAL A 168 -11.37 35.16 -13.03
N SER A 169 -12.63 34.97 -12.63
CA SER A 169 -13.08 33.83 -11.83
C SER A 169 -12.79 32.54 -12.63
N PHE A 170 -11.68 31.90 -12.32
CA PHE A 170 -11.32 30.61 -12.86
C PHE A 170 -11.99 29.55 -11.99
N GLU A 171 -13.02 28.86 -12.51
CA GLU A 171 -13.65 27.72 -11.83
C GLU A 171 -12.72 26.54 -11.92
N MET A 172 -11.95 26.32 -10.85
CA MET A 172 -11.03 25.21 -10.74
C MET A 172 -11.78 23.94 -10.29
N THR A 173 -11.61 22.86 -11.03
CA THR A 173 -12.12 21.54 -10.62
C THR A 173 -11.41 21.09 -9.34
N GLN A 174 -12.18 20.69 -8.33
CA GLN A 174 -11.62 20.19 -7.08
C GLN A 174 -10.74 18.95 -7.32
N ILE A 175 -9.58 18.91 -6.65
CA ILE A 175 -8.66 17.77 -6.73
C ILE A 175 -9.33 16.50 -6.17
N PRO A 176 -9.38 15.38 -6.91
CA PRO A 176 -9.91 14.13 -6.38
C PRO A 176 -9.08 13.62 -5.19
N SER A 177 -9.74 13.34 -4.06
CA SER A 177 -9.05 12.92 -2.82
C SER A 177 -8.17 11.68 -2.97
N VAL A 178 -8.52 10.78 -3.88
CA VAL A 178 -7.73 9.57 -4.20
C VAL A 178 -6.30 9.89 -4.68
N LEU A 179 -6.05 11.09 -5.23
CA LEU A 179 -4.71 11.49 -5.69
C LEU A 179 -3.71 11.60 -4.54
N PHE A 180 -4.18 11.85 -3.33
CA PHE A 180 -3.31 11.89 -2.15
C PHE A 180 -2.85 10.50 -1.66
N ALA A 181 -3.34 9.42 -2.28
CA ALA A 181 -2.89 8.06 -1.96
C ALA A 181 -1.40 7.85 -2.23
N THR A 182 -0.81 8.59 -3.17
CA THR A 182 0.61 8.43 -3.53
C THR A 182 1.27 9.75 -3.92
N GLY A 183 2.62 9.76 -4.00
CA GLY A 183 3.40 10.95 -4.23
C GLY A 183 3.52 11.39 -5.69
N TRP A 184 3.93 12.64 -5.88
CA TRP A 184 4.14 13.27 -7.18
C TRP A 184 4.95 12.44 -8.17
N THR A 185 6.08 11.88 -7.73
CA THR A 185 6.94 11.05 -8.60
C THR A 185 6.23 9.78 -9.04
N ASN A 186 5.43 9.17 -8.14
CA ASN A 186 4.62 8.01 -8.48
C ASN A 186 3.52 8.38 -9.49
N HIS A 187 2.88 9.54 -9.36
CA HIS A 187 1.93 10.02 -10.36
C HIS A 187 2.56 10.16 -11.74
N GLN A 188 3.78 10.71 -11.83
CA GLN A 188 4.49 10.79 -13.10
C GLN A 188 4.79 9.41 -13.71
N ILE A 189 5.19 8.43 -12.88
CA ILE A 189 5.42 7.05 -13.31
C ILE A 189 4.11 6.43 -13.84
N ILE A 190 3.02 6.57 -13.10
CA ILE A 190 1.69 6.04 -13.45
C ILE A 190 1.20 6.66 -14.75
N MET A 191 1.21 7.99 -14.89
CA MET A 191 0.78 8.67 -16.11
C MET A 191 1.59 8.27 -17.35
N ASN A 192 2.87 7.95 -17.18
CA ASN A 192 3.74 7.59 -18.29
C ASN A 192 3.64 6.10 -18.69
N ARG A 193 3.25 5.22 -17.77
CA ARG A 193 3.30 3.77 -17.97
C ARG A 193 1.95 3.11 -18.08
N CYS A 194 0.90 3.66 -17.45
CA CYS A 194 -0.44 3.11 -17.49
C CYS A 194 -1.24 3.67 -18.67
N LYS A 195 -1.93 2.76 -19.38
CA LYS A 195 -2.62 3.08 -20.65
C LYS A 195 -3.97 3.73 -20.41
N ASN A 196 -4.71 3.30 -19.40
CA ASN A 196 -6.07 3.74 -19.13
C ASN A 196 -6.27 4.18 -17.67
N HIS A 197 -7.41 4.80 -17.37
CA HIS A 197 -7.69 5.35 -16.06
C HIS A 197 -7.92 4.28 -14.97
N SER A 198 -8.42 3.10 -15.34
CA SER A 198 -8.58 1.97 -14.40
C SER A 198 -7.22 1.46 -13.92
N GLU A 199 -6.23 1.32 -14.83
CA GLU A 199 -4.85 0.98 -14.44
C GLU A 199 -4.24 2.07 -13.55
N ARG A 200 -4.45 3.36 -13.90
CA ARG A 200 -3.95 4.49 -13.10
C ARG A 200 -4.51 4.46 -11.69
N LEU A 201 -5.82 4.29 -11.56
CA LEU A 201 -6.47 4.18 -10.25
C LEU A 201 -5.93 2.99 -9.44
N PHE A 202 -5.86 1.80 -10.05
CA PHE A 202 -5.33 0.62 -9.38
C PHE A 202 -3.91 0.84 -8.85
N TYR A 203 -2.97 1.27 -9.72
CA TYR A 203 -1.58 1.43 -9.30
C TYR A 203 -1.37 2.58 -8.33
N MET A 204 -2.20 3.60 -8.36
CA MET A 204 -2.22 4.69 -7.38
C MET A 204 -2.58 4.18 -5.98
N LEU A 205 -3.70 3.47 -5.86
CA LEU A 205 -4.17 2.86 -4.61
C LEU A 205 -3.20 1.78 -4.12
N TYR A 206 -2.73 0.91 -5.02
CA TYR A 206 -1.80 -0.15 -4.69
C TYR A 206 -0.44 0.40 -4.20
N ALA A 207 0.07 1.45 -4.85
CA ALA A 207 1.30 2.11 -4.42
C ALA A 207 1.16 2.75 -3.04
N GLY A 208 0.02 3.39 -2.77
CA GLY A 208 -0.28 3.98 -1.46
C GLY A 208 -0.39 2.93 -0.37
N LYS A 209 -1.19 1.88 -0.59
CA LYS A 209 -1.38 0.79 0.38
C LYS A 209 -0.07 0.06 0.68
N GLN A 210 0.65 -0.33 -0.35
CA GLN A 210 1.90 -1.09 -0.21
C GLN A 210 3.13 -0.22 0.09
N GLN A 211 2.95 1.11 0.21
CA GLN A 211 4.04 2.07 0.44
C GLN A 211 5.22 1.83 -0.51
N LEU A 212 4.90 1.73 -1.82
CA LEU A 212 5.90 1.39 -2.84
C LEU A 212 6.86 2.55 -3.11
N SER A 213 8.15 2.25 -3.14
CA SER A 213 9.15 3.15 -3.72
C SER A 213 8.96 3.27 -5.24
N ASN A 214 9.54 4.31 -5.84
CA ASN A 214 9.47 4.52 -7.30
C ASN A 214 9.95 3.29 -8.10
N LYS A 215 11.03 2.62 -7.65
CA LYS A 215 11.57 1.43 -8.31
C LYS A 215 10.60 0.24 -8.22
N GLU A 216 10.01 0.05 -7.05
CA GLU A 216 9.02 -1.00 -6.82
C GLU A 216 7.75 -0.75 -7.64
N LEU A 217 7.26 0.49 -7.72
CA LEU A 217 6.12 0.86 -8.56
C LEU A 217 6.38 0.58 -10.04
N ILE A 218 7.54 0.98 -10.55
CA ILE A 218 7.94 0.66 -11.95
C ILE A 218 7.91 -0.85 -12.18
N ARG A 219 8.40 -1.64 -11.24
CA ARG A 219 8.41 -3.09 -11.32
C ARG A 219 7.00 -3.67 -11.36
N VAL A 220 6.13 -3.34 -10.40
CA VAL A 220 4.77 -3.90 -10.34
C VAL A 220 3.90 -3.50 -11.54
N ILE A 221 4.12 -2.31 -12.13
CA ILE A 221 3.49 -1.95 -13.40
C ILE A 221 4.03 -2.83 -14.53
N LYS A 222 5.35 -3.02 -14.60
CA LYS A 222 6.01 -3.82 -15.63
C LYS A 222 5.58 -5.29 -15.56
N THR A 223 5.44 -5.86 -14.36
CA THR A 223 4.97 -7.24 -14.14
C THR A 223 3.45 -7.39 -14.23
N ASN A 224 2.73 -6.34 -14.62
CA ASN A 224 1.28 -6.35 -14.75
C ASN A 224 0.55 -6.89 -13.50
N THR A 225 0.99 -6.42 -12.34
CA THR A 225 0.46 -6.84 -11.04
C THR A 225 -1.06 -6.70 -10.95
N MET A 226 -1.65 -5.70 -11.63
CA MET A 226 -3.11 -5.54 -11.68
C MET A 226 -3.80 -6.81 -12.19
N ASN A 227 -3.34 -7.38 -13.30
CA ASN A 227 -3.91 -8.61 -13.85
C ASN A 227 -3.64 -9.83 -12.96
N SER A 228 -2.43 -9.96 -12.41
CA SER A 228 -2.08 -11.06 -11.52
C SER A 228 -2.87 -11.03 -10.20
N LEU A 229 -3.26 -9.84 -9.75
CA LEU A 229 -4.05 -9.66 -8.52
C LEU A 229 -5.55 -9.73 -8.78
N LEU A 230 -6.02 -9.20 -9.91
CA LEU A 230 -7.44 -9.07 -10.24
C LEU A 230 -7.92 -10.09 -11.29
N GLY A 231 -7.04 -10.95 -11.77
CA GLY A 231 -7.34 -11.99 -12.75
C GLY A 231 -8.19 -13.14 -12.21
N GLY A 232 -8.35 -14.17 -13.04
CA GLY A 232 -9.07 -15.38 -12.64
C GLY A 232 -8.39 -16.10 -11.49
N LYS A 233 -9.13 -16.43 -10.43
CA LYS A 233 -8.56 -17.01 -9.21
C LYS A 233 -8.60 -18.53 -9.21
N MET A 234 -7.46 -19.15 -9.02
CA MET A 234 -7.31 -20.59 -8.82
C MET A 234 -7.33 -20.90 -7.30
N GLN A 235 -8.49 -20.66 -6.66
CA GLN A 235 -8.70 -20.79 -5.22
C GLN A 235 -9.81 -21.81 -4.91
N SER A 236 -9.62 -22.58 -3.82
CA SER A 236 -10.65 -23.48 -3.32
C SER A 236 -11.85 -22.71 -2.77
N GLU A 237 -13.03 -23.34 -2.74
CA GLU A 237 -14.22 -22.76 -2.12
C GLU A 237 -14.00 -22.50 -0.61
N MET A 238 -13.24 -23.35 0.06
CA MET A 238 -12.86 -23.16 1.46
C MET A 238 -12.01 -21.90 1.66
N MET A 239 -11.09 -21.62 0.73
CA MET A 239 -10.31 -20.37 0.72
C MET A 239 -11.21 -19.14 0.63
N LYS A 240 -12.17 -19.14 -0.27
CA LYS A 240 -13.12 -18.03 -0.47
C LYS A 240 -14.03 -17.83 0.71
N GLN A 241 -14.49 -18.93 1.37
CA GLN A 241 -15.35 -18.85 2.54
C GLN A 241 -14.63 -18.35 3.78
N LYS A 242 -13.45 -18.86 4.09
CA LYS A 242 -12.66 -18.46 5.26
C LYS A 242 -11.98 -17.12 5.10
N TYR A 243 -11.58 -16.80 3.89
CA TYR A 243 -10.83 -15.60 3.54
C TYR A 243 -11.46 -14.88 2.35
N PRO A 244 -12.65 -14.25 2.48
CA PRO A 244 -13.36 -13.61 1.37
C PRO A 244 -12.49 -12.59 0.61
N GLN A 245 -11.59 -11.87 1.32
CA GLN A 245 -10.67 -10.91 0.76
C GLN A 245 -9.47 -11.53 0.02
N SER A 246 -9.28 -12.85 0.07
CA SER A 246 -8.14 -13.52 -0.58
C SER A 246 -8.06 -13.25 -2.08
N GLY A 247 -9.20 -13.03 -2.72
CA GLY A 247 -9.29 -12.69 -4.12
C GLY A 247 -8.56 -11.41 -4.53
N VAL A 248 -8.37 -10.47 -3.62
CA VAL A 248 -7.68 -9.19 -3.85
C VAL A 248 -6.33 -9.08 -3.12
N MET A 249 -5.97 -10.10 -2.33
CA MET A 249 -4.72 -10.14 -1.58
C MET A 249 -3.66 -11.02 -2.21
N PHE A 250 -4.05 -12.14 -2.83
CA PHE A 250 -3.14 -13.11 -3.41
C PHE A 250 -3.11 -13.02 -4.93
N LYS A 251 -1.92 -13.04 -5.50
CA LYS A 251 -1.72 -13.12 -6.95
C LYS A 251 -1.87 -14.55 -7.45
N ASP A 252 -2.50 -14.72 -8.61
CA ASP A 252 -2.53 -16.00 -9.34
C ASP A 252 -1.27 -16.23 -10.20
N THR A 253 -0.48 -15.17 -10.42
CA THR A 253 0.76 -15.23 -11.19
C THR A 253 1.87 -14.43 -10.51
N VAL A 254 3.01 -15.07 -10.31
CA VAL A 254 4.22 -14.52 -9.68
C VAL A 254 5.34 -14.44 -10.71
N TYR A 255 5.97 -13.29 -10.87
CA TYR A 255 7.03 -13.12 -11.88
C TYR A 255 8.43 -13.26 -11.27
N LEU A 256 9.17 -14.28 -11.73
CA LEU A 256 10.49 -14.65 -11.25
C LEU A 256 11.61 -14.34 -12.27
N GLU A 257 11.38 -13.45 -13.23
CA GLU A 257 12.33 -13.13 -14.31
C GLU A 257 13.73 -12.74 -13.82
N MET A 258 13.84 -12.11 -12.65
CA MET A 258 15.09 -11.65 -12.09
C MET A 258 15.96 -12.76 -11.47
N PHE A 259 15.43 -13.94 -11.30
CA PHE A 259 16.14 -15.01 -10.60
C PHE A 259 17.16 -15.70 -11.50
N GLY A 260 17.14 -15.42 -12.82
CA GLY A 260 18.09 -15.98 -13.78
C GLY A 260 18.09 -17.52 -13.73
N LEU A 261 16.91 -18.13 -13.76
CA LEU A 261 16.75 -19.57 -13.74
C LEU A 261 17.17 -20.15 -15.10
N PRO A 262 17.88 -21.28 -15.14
CA PRO A 262 18.18 -21.98 -16.39
C PRO A 262 16.91 -22.65 -16.96
N VAL A 263 16.93 -23.09 -18.22
CA VAL A 263 15.75 -23.71 -18.90
C VAL A 263 15.21 -24.92 -18.14
N LYS A 264 16.08 -25.72 -17.53
CA LYS A 264 15.70 -26.87 -16.68
C LYS A 264 16.38 -26.76 -15.32
N TYR A 265 15.62 -26.96 -14.25
CA TYR A 265 16.12 -26.94 -12.88
C TYR A 265 15.23 -27.78 -11.96
N ARG A 266 15.76 -28.11 -10.77
CA ARG A 266 15.04 -28.82 -9.72
C ARG A 266 14.38 -27.84 -8.74
N GLU A 267 13.36 -28.28 -8.02
CA GLU A 267 12.68 -27.49 -6.97
C GLU A 267 13.67 -26.90 -5.95
N SER A 268 14.67 -27.68 -5.53
CA SER A 268 15.73 -27.21 -4.62
C SER A 268 16.50 -26.00 -5.17
N LYS A 269 16.70 -25.90 -6.49
CA LYS A 269 17.36 -24.74 -7.10
C LYS A 269 16.43 -23.54 -7.16
N LEU A 270 15.15 -23.74 -7.45
CA LEU A 270 14.13 -22.71 -7.40
C LEU A 270 14.04 -22.14 -5.99
N ARG A 271 13.92 -22.99 -4.96
CA ARG A 271 13.87 -22.59 -3.55
C ARG A 271 15.10 -21.75 -3.17
N LYS A 272 16.31 -22.22 -3.46
CA LYS A 272 17.54 -21.45 -3.18
C LYS A 272 17.55 -20.08 -3.87
N LYS A 273 17.03 -19.97 -5.07
CA LYS A 273 16.92 -18.69 -5.77
C LYS A 273 15.90 -17.77 -5.11
N ILE A 274 14.76 -18.30 -4.66
CA ILE A 274 13.76 -17.54 -3.90
C ILE A 274 14.38 -17.02 -2.60
N ILE A 275 15.08 -17.86 -1.84
CA ILE A 275 15.78 -17.45 -0.61
C ILE A 275 16.82 -16.36 -0.88
N THR A 276 17.64 -16.53 -1.92
CA THR A 276 18.64 -15.51 -2.30
C THR A 276 18.01 -14.16 -2.66
N HIS A 277 16.81 -14.17 -3.23
CA HIS A 277 16.06 -12.99 -3.66
C HIS A 277 14.77 -12.78 -2.85
N MET A 278 14.78 -13.14 -1.56
CA MET A 278 13.59 -13.13 -0.71
C MET A 278 12.86 -11.78 -0.71
N LYS A 279 13.59 -10.67 -0.67
CA LYS A 279 12.99 -9.33 -0.74
C LYS A 279 12.15 -9.13 -2.02
N ASP A 280 12.67 -9.59 -3.15
CA ASP A 280 11.99 -9.45 -4.44
C ASP A 280 10.80 -10.41 -4.53
N PHE A 281 10.93 -11.60 -3.96
CA PHE A 281 9.85 -12.58 -3.87
C PHE A 281 8.69 -12.08 -3.00
N ILE A 282 8.98 -11.54 -1.81
CA ILE A 282 7.97 -10.93 -0.93
C ILE A 282 7.28 -9.74 -1.63
N LEU A 283 8.02 -8.94 -2.40
CA LEU A 283 7.42 -7.85 -3.18
C LEU A 283 6.45 -8.38 -4.26
N GLU A 284 6.75 -9.53 -4.84
CA GLU A 284 5.82 -10.19 -5.77
C GLU A 284 4.61 -10.80 -5.06
N MET A 285 4.79 -11.48 -3.94
CA MET A 285 3.70 -12.09 -3.19
C MET A 285 2.80 -11.04 -2.50
N GLY A 286 3.39 -9.99 -1.97
CA GLY A 286 2.75 -8.93 -1.18
C GLY A 286 3.54 -8.64 0.10
N LYS A 287 3.57 -7.38 0.55
CA LYS A 287 4.37 -6.96 1.73
C LYS A 287 3.82 -7.46 3.08
N ASP A 288 2.65 -8.05 3.10
CA ASP A 288 2.06 -8.65 4.31
C ASP A 288 2.55 -10.07 4.58
N PHE A 289 3.38 -10.63 3.68
CA PHE A 289 4.06 -11.90 3.89
C PHE A 289 5.34 -11.71 4.70
N LEU A 290 5.46 -12.45 5.78
CA LEU A 290 6.66 -12.56 6.60
C LEU A 290 7.26 -13.95 6.41
N PHE A 291 8.52 -14.04 5.99
CA PHE A 291 9.20 -15.32 5.86
C PHE A 291 9.51 -15.91 7.25
N ILE A 292 9.13 -17.18 7.45
CA ILE A 292 9.40 -17.94 8.68
C ILE A 292 10.59 -18.87 8.44
N ASP A 293 10.46 -19.81 7.48
CA ASP A 293 11.45 -20.89 7.31
C ASP A 293 11.45 -21.49 5.90
N GLU A 294 12.55 -22.16 5.54
CA GLU A 294 12.67 -23.02 4.37
C GLU A 294 12.85 -24.49 4.80
N GLU A 295 12.31 -25.44 4.04
CA GLU A 295 12.30 -26.87 4.40
C GLU A 295 11.78 -27.09 5.84
N HIS A 296 10.75 -26.35 6.21
CA HIS A 296 10.16 -26.40 7.54
C HIS A 296 9.71 -27.81 7.90
N ARG A 297 10.14 -28.32 9.06
CA ARG A 297 9.96 -29.73 9.44
C ARG A 297 8.71 -29.91 10.28
N LEU A 298 7.81 -30.75 9.79
CA LEU A 298 6.62 -31.21 10.52
C LEU A 298 6.82 -32.68 10.91
N THR A 299 6.57 -33.03 12.17
CA THR A 299 6.69 -34.40 12.65
C THR A 299 5.32 -34.95 12.99
N VAL A 300 4.82 -35.88 12.19
CA VAL A 300 3.50 -36.49 12.36
C VAL A 300 3.66 -38.02 12.39
N GLY A 301 3.15 -38.69 13.44
CA GLY A 301 3.22 -40.14 13.58
C GLY A 301 4.66 -40.70 13.55
N GLY A 302 5.62 -39.93 14.06
CA GLY A 302 7.05 -40.32 14.09
C GLY A 302 7.76 -40.17 12.74
N LYS A 303 7.11 -39.64 11.70
CA LYS A 303 7.71 -39.34 10.38
C LYS A 303 7.89 -37.83 10.22
N THR A 304 8.98 -37.43 9.59
CA THR A 304 9.28 -36.04 9.31
C THR A 304 8.93 -35.70 7.86
N PHE A 305 8.16 -34.64 7.70
CA PHE A 305 7.76 -34.04 6.43
C PHE A 305 8.42 -32.65 6.32
N LYS A 306 8.49 -32.08 5.13
CA LYS A 306 9.08 -30.76 4.90
C LYS A 306 8.17 -29.92 4.03
N VAL A 307 7.85 -28.74 4.49
CA VAL A 307 7.21 -27.68 3.70
C VAL A 307 8.31 -26.87 3.02
N ASP A 308 8.23 -26.65 1.72
CA ASP A 308 9.29 -25.95 0.97
C ASP A 308 9.58 -24.55 1.51
N LEU A 309 8.53 -23.72 1.68
CA LEU A 309 8.63 -22.39 2.25
C LEU A 309 7.44 -22.13 3.19
N LEU A 310 7.72 -21.63 4.38
CA LEU A 310 6.71 -21.24 5.35
C LEU A 310 6.75 -19.73 5.57
N PHE A 311 5.57 -19.09 5.47
CA PHE A 311 5.37 -17.67 5.72
C PHE A 311 4.28 -17.46 6.77
N TYR A 312 4.21 -16.24 7.29
CA TYR A 312 3.09 -15.72 8.06
C TYR A 312 2.47 -14.54 7.34
N HIS A 313 1.14 -14.52 7.22
CA HIS A 313 0.41 -13.41 6.60
C HIS A 313 -0.18 -12.50 7.67
N ARG A 314 0.34 -11.28 7.79
CA ARG A 314 0.01 -10.33 8.87
C ARG A 314 -1.46 -9.97 8.95
N LEU A 315 -2.08 -9.61 7.83
CA LEU A 315 -3.49 -9.18 7.80
C LEU A 315 -4.46 -10.34 8.06
N LEU A 316 -4.12 -11.52 7.56
CA LEU A 316 -4.95 -12.72 7.74
C LEU A 316 -4.65 -13.45 9.05
N GLN A 317 -3.59 -13.10 9.75
CA GLN A 317 -3.14 -13.70 10.99
C GLN A 317 -3.09 -15.24 10.91
N CYS A 318 -2.45 -15.75 9.86
CA CYS A 318 -2.33 -17.19 9.62
C CYS A 318 -0.98 -17.56 9.02
N MET A 319 -0.58 -18.81 9.19
CA MET A 319 0.54 -19.39 8.47
C MET A 319 0.20 -19.62 7.00
N VAL A 320 1.19 -19.51 6.12
CA VAL A 320 1.06 -19.77 4.69
C VAL A 320 2.14 -20.74 4.26
N ALA A 321 1.75 -21.96 3.93
CA ALA A 321 2.63 -22.98 3.38
C ALA A 321 2.70 -22.85 1.85
N VAL A 322 3.89 -22.72 1.31
CA VAL A 322 4.12 -22.67 -0.14
C VAL A 322 4.88 -23.91 -0.57
N GLU A 323 4.26 -24.68 -1.45
CA GLU A 323 4.85 -25.84 -2.10
C GLU A 323 5.30 -25.47 -3.51
N LEU A 324 6.55 -25.77 -3.87
CA LEU A 324 7.17 -25.41 -5.15
C LEU A 324 7.11 -26.57 -6.11
N LYS A 325 6.66 -26.34 -7.34
CA LYS A 325 6.68 -27.33 -8.43
C LYS A 325 7.35 -26.73 -9.67
N THR A 326 8.32 -27.43 -10.22
CA THR A 326 9.03 -27.00 -11.44
C THR A 326 8.37 -27.43 -12.72
N ASP A 327 7.33 -28.24 -12.61
CA ASP A 327 6.52 -28.77 -13.68
C ASP A 327 5.07 -28.27 -13.61
N GLU A 328 4.20 -28.86 -14.40
CA GLU A 328 2.77 -28.63 -14.39
C GLU A 328 2.13 -29.19 -13.11
N PHE A 329 1.13 -28.45 -12.57
CA PHE A 329 0.35 -28.86 -11.42
C PHE A 329 -0.27 -30.26 -11.59
N GLN A 330 -0.17 -31.08 -10.54
CA GLN A 330 -0.80 -32.38 -10.45
C GLN A 330 -1.74 -32.46 -9.22
N PRO A 331 -2.91 -33.13 -9.30
CA PRO A 331 -3.83 -33.26 -8.17
C PRO A 331 -3.21 -33.87 -6.89
N LYS A 332 -2.17 -34.70 -7.03
CA LYS A 332 -1.40 -35.24 -5.90
C LYS A 332 -0.67 -34.17 -5.07
N ASP A 333 -0.30 -33.08 -5.72
CA ASP A 333 0.43 -31.98 -5.05
C ASP A 333 -0.49 -31.27 -4.05
N LEU A 334 -1.80 -31.17 -4.37
CA LEU A 334 -2.82 -30.63 -3.48
C LEU A 334 -2.98 -31.51 -2.24
N GLY A 335 -3.06 -32.83 -2.38
CA GLY A 335 -3.17 -33.75 -1.24
C GLY A 335 -1.96 -33.68 -0.29
N GLN A 336 -0.75 -33.49 -0.82
CA GLN A 336 0.46 -33.26 -0.03
C GLN A 336 0.35 -31.95 0.75
N LEU A 337 -0.06 -30.86 0.11
CA LEU A 337 -0.21 -29.56 0.74
C LEU A 337 -1.30 -29.57 1.81
N GLU A 338 -2.46 -30.17 1.54
CA GLU A 338 -3.56 -30.29 2.53
C GLU A 338 -3.14 -31.03 3.80
N PHE A 339 -2.33 -32.09 3.65
CA PHE A 339 -1.74 -32.76 4.79
C PHE A 339 -0.81 -31.83 5.61
N TYR A 340 -0.03 -30.99 4.94
CA TYR A 340 0.82 -30.02 5.65
C TYR A 340 0.00 -28.95 6.39
N LEU A 341 -1.10 -28.49 5.80
CA LEU A 341 -1.97 -27.51 6.46
C LEU A 341 -2.60 -28.07 7.72
N GLU A 342 -3.11 -29.32 7.65
CA GLU A 342 -3.66 -29.98 8.82
C GLU A 342 -2.59 -30.15 9.92
N ALA A 343 -1.38 -30.57 9.56
CA ALA A 343 -0.29 -30.71 10.51
C ALA A 343 0.11 -29.38 11.16
N LEU A 344 0.24 -28.29 10.37
CA LEU A 344 0.50 -26.96 10.88
C LEU A 344 -0.61 -26.47 11.83
N ASP A 345 -1.87 -26.69 11.46
CA ASP A 345 -3.01 -26.25 12.27
C ASP A 345 -3.14 -27.04 13.59
N GLN A 346 -2.75 -28.31 13.62
CA GLN A 346 -2.79 -29.13 14.83
C GLN A 346 -1.58 -28.93 15.77
N GLU A 347 -0.38 -28.78 15.19
CA GLU A 347 0.85 -28.81 15.97
C GLU A 347 1.41 -27.40 16.29
N GLU A 348 1.18 -26.41 15.42
CA GLU A 348 1.89 -25.13 15.51
C GLU A 348 0.97 -23.90 15.60
N ARG A 349 -0.26 -23.98 15.09
CA ARG A 349 -1.21 -22.86 15.11
C ARG A 349 -1.58 -22.46 16.52
N ARG A 350 -1.48 -21.18 16.83
CA ARG A 350 -1.94 -20.61 18.11
C ARG A 350 -3.46 -20.38 18.10
N SER A 351 -4.05 -20.31 19.30
CA SER A 351 -5.51 -20.15 19.48
C SER A 351 -6.07 -18.83 18.92
N ASN A 352 -5.24 -17.80 18.79
CA ASN A 352 -5.60 -16.51 18.23
C ASN A 352 -5.30 -16.38 16.71
N GLU A 353 -4.83 -17.45 16.09
CA GLU A 353 -4.52 -17.48 14.67
C GLU A 353 -5.61 -18.16 13.86
N ASN A 354 -5.79 -17.70 12.65
CA ASN A 354 -6.70 -18.32 11.69
C ASN A 354 -6.07 -19.58 11.07
N PRO A 355 -6.86 -20.49 10.50
CA PRO A 355 -6.36 -21.69 9.83
C PRO A 355 -5.33 -21.37 8.75
N SER A 356 -4.34 -22.25 8.61
CA SER A 356 -3.25 -22.09 7.64
C SER A 356 -3.76 -22.08 6.20
N ILE A 357 -3.07 -21.33 5.34
CA ILE A 357 -3.34 -21.24 3.90
C ILE A 357 -2.25 -21.99 3.13
N GLY A 358 -2.66 -22.74 2.09
CA GLY A 358 -1.77 -23.43 1.20
C GLY A 358 -1.67 -22.78 -0.19
N ILE A 359 -0.45 -22.64 -0.69
CA ILE A 359 -0.18 -22.15 -2.05
C ILE A 359 0.69 -23.17 -2.77
N ILE A 360 0.20 -23.71 -3.90
CA ILE A 360 1.06 -24.45 -4.83
C ILE A 360 1.56 -23.45 -5.88
N LEU A 361 2.87 -23.23 -5.90
CA LEU A 361 3.54 -22.37 -6.86
C LEU A 361 4.18 -23.23 -7.96
N CYS A 362 3.52 -23.33 -9.11
CA CYS A 362 3.91 -24.20 -10.22
C CYS A 362 4.24 -23.43 -11.50
N LYS A 363 4.93 -24.08 -12.42
CA LYS A 363 5.33 -23.49 -13.71
C LYS A 363 4.15 -23.36 -14.67
N ASP A 364 3.28 -24.35 -14.68
CA ASP A 364 2.10 -24.43 -15.53
C ASP A 364 0.95 -25.18 -14.84
N ALA A 365 -0.27 -25.02 -15.35
CA ALA A 365 -1.44 -25.72 -14.84
C ALA A 365 -2.55 -25.77 -15.90
N ASP A 366 -3.13 -26.94 -16.09
CA ASP A 366 -4.38 -27.05 -16.84
C ASP A 366 -5.55 -26.55 -15.99
N MET A 367 -6.29 -25.57 -16.49
CA MET A 367 -7.36 -24.89 -15.74
C MET A 367 -8.54 -25.79 -15.39
N GLU A 368 -8.83 -26.82 -16.21
CA GLU A 368 -9.88 -27.79 -15.89
C GLU A 368 -9.44 -28.72 -14.76
N VAL A 369 -8.21 -29.21 -14.83
CA VAL A 369 -7.62 -30.04 -13.74
C VAL A 369 -7.61 -29.28 -12.43
N VAL A 370 -7.16 -28.00 -12.46
CA VAL A 370 -7.17 -27.11 -11.30
C VAL A 370 -8.58 -26.96 -10.74
N ARG A 371 -9.56 -26.66 -11.58
CA ARG A 371 -10.95 -26.48 -11.15
C ARG A 371 -11.49 -27.75 -10.47
N TYR A 372 -11.29 -28.92 -11.07
CA TYR A 372 -11.75 -30.20 -10.48
C TYR A 372 -11.04 -30.51 -9.15
N ALA A 373 -9.75 -30.24 -9.04
CA ALA A 373 -8.98 -30.47 -7.82
C ALA A 373 -9.46 -29.54 -6.69
N LEU A 374 -9.55 -28.23 -6.95
CA LEU A 374 -9.91 -27.21 -5.96
C LEU A 374 -11.39 -27.28 -5.53
N ASN A 375 -12.31 -27.72 -6.40
CA ASN A 375 -13.72 -27.84 -6.05
C ASN A 375 -14.01 -28.83 -4.89
N ARG A 376 -13.13 -29.78 -4.66
CA ARG A 376 -13.25 -30.76 -3.58
C ARG A 376 -12.25 -30.55 -2.43
N SER A 377 -11.42 -29.54 -2.52
CA SER A 377 -10.48 -29.20 -1.46
C SER A 377 -11.24 -28.73 -0.22
N MET A 378 -10.94 -29.36 0.92
CA MET A 378 -11.49 -29.02 2.21
C MET A 378 -10.61 -28.03 3.00
N SER A 379 -9.50 -27.60 2.39
CA SER A 379 -8.54 -26.68 3.00
C SER A 379 -8.50 -25.35 2.26
N PRO A 380 -8.09 -24.25 2.93
CA PRO A 380 -7.90 -22.94 2.29
C PRO A 380 -6.67 -22.97 1.37
N THR A 381 -6.85 -23.40 0.13
CA THR A 381 -5.77 -23.62 -0.83
C THR A 381 -5.94 -22.82 -2.10
N MET A 382 -4.81 -22.46 -2.71
CA MET A 382 -4.78 -21.89 -4.04
C MET A 382 -3.61 -22.42 -4.87
N ILE A 383 -3.74 -22.29 -6.18
CA ILE A 383 -2.67 -22.56 -7.13
C ILE A 383 -2.24 -21.22 -7.72
N ALA A 384 -0.94 -20.98 -7.78
CA ALA A 384 -0.36 -19.80 -8.39
C ALA A 384 0.67 -20.24 -9.44
N LEU A 385 0.70 -19.54 -10.56
CA LEU A 385 1.70 -19.78 -11.60
C LEU A 385 2.91 -18.87 -11.37
N TYR A 386 4.11 -19.39 -11.53
CA TYR A 386 5.24 -18.50 -11.72
C TYR A 386 5.65 -18.43 -13.19
N LYS A 387 6.03 -17.23 -13.62
CA LYS A 387 6.45 -16.95 -15.01
C LYS A 387 7.83 -16.31 -15.00
N GLU A 388 8.68 -16.78 -15.90
CA GLU A 388 10.04 -16.28 -16.08
C GLU A 388 10.08 -15.09 -17.05
N GLN A 389 8.99 -14.84 -17.79
CA GLN A 389 8.84 -13.75 -18.74
C GLN A 389 7.52 -13.01 -18.53
N LEU A 390 7.55 -11.71 -18.81
CA LEU A 390 6.38 -10.83 -18.69
C LEU A 390 5.35 -11.13 -19.79
N GLN A 391 4.09 -11.26 -19.39
CA GLN A 391 2.96 -11.35 -20.33
C GLN A 391 2.07 -10.11 -20.19
N VAL A 392 1.59 -9.56 -21.31
CA VAL A 392 0.66 -8.44 -21.34
C VAL A 392 -0.76 -9.01 -21.52
N GLY A 393 -1.58 -8.90 -20.48
CA GLY A 393 -2.96 -9.36 -20.48
C GLY A 393 -4.01 -8.25 -20.31
N GLY A 394 -5.28 -8.57 -20.52
CA GLY A 394 -6.42 -7.64 -20.37
C GLY A 394 -6.92 -7.52 -18.93
N VAL A 395 -7.62 -6.42 -18.63
CA VAL A 395 -8.11 -6.08 -17.28
C VAL A 395 -9.55 -6.54 -17.10
N ILE A 396 -9.86 -7.09 -15.91
CA ILE A 396 -11.22 -7.48 -15.51
C ILE A 396 -11.81 -6.39 -14.62
N GLN A 397 -12.82 -5.65 -15.11
CA GLN A 397 -13.44 -4.50 -14.41
C GLN A 397 -14.07 -4.89 -13.07
N ARG A 398 -14.73 -6.03 -12.97
CA ARG A 398 -15.40 -6.50 -11.77
C ARG A 398 -14.44 -6.67 -10.57
N SER A 399 -13.26 -7.18 -10.83
CA SER A 399 -12.26 -7.41 -9.78
C SER A 399 -11.61 -6.11 -9.27
N LEU A 400 -11.60 -5.05 -10.07
CA LEU A 400 -11.17 -3.74 -9.62
C LEU A 400 -12.19 -3.14 -8.62
N GLU A 401 -13.48 -3.36 -8.84
CA GLU A 401 -14.54 -2.97 -7.89
C GLU A 401 -14.36 -3.67 -6.54
N GLU A 402 -14.10 -4.98 -6.54
CA GLU A 402 -13.83 -5.76 -5.34
C GLU A 402 -12.57 -5.25 -4.60
N PHE A 403 -11.52 -4.92 -5.35
CA PHE A 403 -10.30 -4.34 -4.79
C PHE A 403 -10.55 -2.98 -4.13
N CYS A 404 -11.33 -2.11 -4.75
CA CYS A 404 -11.67 -0.80 -4.19
C CYS A 404 -12.55 -0.93 -2.94
N LYS A 405 -13.53 -1.84 -2.93
CA LYS A 405 -14.35 -2.14 -1.74
C LYS A 405 -13.49 -2.64 -0.59
N PHE A 406 -12.60 -3.60 -0.86
CA PHE A 406 -11.66 -4.11 0.14
C PHE A 406 -10.80 -2.99 0.77
N LEU A 407 -10.29 -2.06 -0.03
CA LEU A 407 -9.53 -0.92 0.49
C LEU A 407 -10.36 0.01 1.37
N ASN A 408 -11.66 0.19 1.07
CA ASN A 408 -12.56 0.98 1.89
C ASN A 408 -12.94 0.26 3.21
N GLU A 409 -13.04 -1.06 3.21
CA GLU A 409 -13.39 -1.85 4.39
C GLU A 409 -12.24 -2.00 5.40
N GLU A 410 -10.99 -2.06 4.92
CA GLU A 410 -9.79 -2.14 5.77
C GLU A 410 -9.36 -0.79 6.37
N GLN A 411 -9.87 0.31 5.86
CA GLN A 411 -9.56 1.66 6.34
C GLN A 411 -10.44 2.03 7.54
#